data_69c65a3622fdbf4231260dba5d24d402
#
_entry.id   69c65a3622fdbf4231260dba5d24d402
#
_cell.length_a   1.000
_cell.length_b   1.000
_cell.length_c   1.000
_cell.angle_alpha   90.00
_cell.angle_beta   90.00
_cell.angle_gamma   90.00
#
_symmetry.space_group_name_H-M   'P 1'
#
loop_
_entity.id
_entity.type
_entity.pdbx_description
1 polymer ?
#
loop_
_entity_poly.entity_id
_entity_poly.type
_entity_poly.pdbx_seq_one_letter_code
_entity_poly.pdbx_strand_id
1 'polypeptide(L)'
;MSESTLERGAELQGLSTAILLPGAGLFGDRPGRGLTDVGPLTSIGGLSLFQRTVLTLQRGGMRQLIVLAGSDEELLKHALARGARVTIPVRWMPVREFPLDDPRTWESLATEVRGFCLIAGVQAVFSKGLIEHLRQSVRDGEALVVTREAGPVEPALGRRNPAVALQEGRLISFHNHPGQEGHQVAADLVVLPASILTPPNGAAASPSGAAEPAGMIPVRRWLERAAVEGRVRVVAAAAHAG
;
A
#
# COMPACT_ATOMS: atom_id res chain seq x y z
N MET A 1 37.79 7.87 -3.25
CA MET A 1 36.36 7.84 -2.82
C MET A 1 36.02 6.36 -2.68
N SER A 2 35.75 5.93 -1.46
CA SER A 2 35.66 4.49 -1.13
C SER A 2 34.31 3.92 -1.58
N GLU A 3 34.31 2.70 -2.15
CA GLU A 3 33.12 1.91 -2.56
C GLU A 3 32.02 1.88 -1.48
N SER A 4 32.38 1.91 -0.20
CA SER A 4 31.45 1.94 0.93
C SER A 4 30.54 3.18 0.99
N THR A 5 30.90 4.28 0.33
CA THR A 5 30.12 5.52 0.28
C THR A 5 29.05 5.44 -0.83
N LEU A 6 29.40 4.79 -1.95
CA LEU A 6 28.49 4.55 -3.06
C LEU A 6 27.43 3.49 -2.70
N GLU A 7 27.81 2.42 -2.03
CA GLU A 7 26.88 1.40 -1.55
C GLU A 7 25.88 1.94 -0.52
N ARG A 8 26.34 2.80 0.44
CA ARG A 8 25.44 3.48 1.39
C ARG A 8 24.49 4.47 0.70
N GLY A 9 24.91 5.13 -0.37
CA GLY A 9 24.05 6.00 -1.17
C GLY A 9 22.93 5.23 -1.88
N ALA A 10 23.25 4.09 -2.49
CA ALA A 10 22.28 3.22 -3.16
C ALA A 10 21.31 2.53 -2.16
N GLU A 11 21.78 2.14 -0.97
CA GLU A 11 20.93 1.62 0.10
C GLU A 11 19.88 2.63 0.61
N LEU A 12 20.18 3.93 0.56
CA LEU A 12 19.29 5.00 1.01
C LEU A 12 18.17 5.33 -0.01
N GLN A 13 18.31 4.94 -1.27
CA GLN A 13 17.33 5.17 -2.33
C GLN A 13 16.37 4.00 -2.56
N GLY A 14 16.59 2.86 -1.90
CA GLY A 14 15.77 1.65 -2.08
C GLY A 14 14.45 1.67 -1.29
N LEU A 15 13.63 0.66 -1.54
CA LEU A 15 12.40 0.40 -0.80
C LEU A 15 12.74 -0.18 0.59
N SER A 16 12.60 0.63 1.64
CA SER A 16 12.92 0.25 3.02
C SER A 16 11.83 0.62 4.04
N THR A 17 10.89 1.49 3.67
CA THR A 17 9.80 1.95 4.53
C THR A 17 8.48 1.35 4.07
N ALA A 18 7.68 0.81 5.00
CA ALA A 18 6.31 0.43 4.73
C ALA A 18 5.34 1.31 5.52
N ILE A 19 4.27 1.73 4.88
CA ILE A 19 3.16 2.50 5.45
C ILE A 19 1.95 1.59 5.48
N LEU A 20 1.41 1.33 6.65
CA LEU A 20 0.22 0.52 6.84
C LEU A 20 -0.98 1.40 7.14
N LEU A 21 -2.04 1.24 6.36
CA LEU A 21 -3.26 2.02 6.44
C LEU A 21 -4.38 1.23 7.11
N PRO A 22 -5.21 1.85 7.96
CA PRO A 22 -6.37 1.22 8.55
C PRO A 22 -7.48 1.05 7.50
N GLY A 23 -8.37 0.09 7.73
CA GLY A 23 -9.59 -0.07 6.95
C GLY A 23 -9.46 -0.95 5.72
N ALA A 24 -10.40 -0.78 4.80
CA ALA A 24 -10.74 -1.74 3.76
C ALA A 24 -9.90 -1.67 2.49
N GLY A 25 -8.68 -1.15 2.56
CA GLY A 25 -7.76 -1.19 1.41
C GLY A 25 -7.57 0.14 0.70
N LEU A 26 -6.55 0.17 -0.17
CA LEU A 26 -6.07 1.35 -0.89
C LEU A 26 -7.02 1.84 -1.98
N PHE A 27 -7.82 0.93 -2.53
CA PHE A 27 -8.64 1.16 -3.71
C PHE A 27 -10.13 0.96 -3.45
N GLY A 28 -10.50 0.43 -2.27
CA GLY A 28 -11.87 0.05 -1.96
C GLY A 28 -12.75 1.25 -1.63
N ASP A 29 -13.93 1.31 -2.23
CA ASP A 29 -15.05 2.01 -1.64
C ASP A 29 -15.32 1.43 -0.24
N ARG A 30 -15.89 2.26 0.66
CA ARG A 30 -16.22 1.88 2.04
C ARG A 30 -16.71 0.43 2.11
N PRO A 31 -16.30 -0.34 3.13
CA PRO A 31 -16.77 -1.70 3.29
C PRO A 31 -18.31 -1.67 3.29
N GLY A 32 -18.91 -2.24 2.26
CA GLY A 32 -20.30 -2.60 2.35
C GLY A 32 -20.44 -3.46 3.62
N ARG A 33 -21.49 -3.29 4.40
CA ARG A 33 -21.80 -4.13 5.57
C ARG A 33 -22.00 -5.59 5.11
N GLY A 34 -20.90 -6.25 4.76
CA GLY A 34 -20.85 -7.64 4.32
C GLY A 34 -20.48 -8.55 5.49
N LEU A 35 -21.06 -9.70 5.52
CA LEU A 35 -21.15 -10.70 6.61
C LEU A 35 -19.83 -11.29 7.12
N THR A 36 -18.65 -10.89 6.63
CA THR A 36 -17.37 -11.41 7.13
C THR A 36 -16.36 -10.27 7.22
N ASP A 37 -16.45 -9.48 8.27
CA ASP A 37 -15.45 -8.47 8.58
C ASP A 37 -14.20 -9.15 9.17
N VAL A 38 -13.33 -9.64 8.28
CA VAL A 38 -12.03 -10.14 8.67
C VAL A 38 -11.17 -8.93 9.01
N GLY A 39 -11.14 -8.59 10.29
CA GLY A 39 -10.38 -7.46 10.79
C GLY A 39 -8.88 -7.77 10.96
N PRO A 40 -8.05 -6.75 11.22
CA PRO A 40 -6.60 -6.91 11.39
C PRO A 40 -6.23 -7.81 12.57
N LEU A 41 -7.11 -7.94 13.56
CA LEU A 41 -6.91 -8.78 14.74
C LEU A 41 -7.41 -10.22 14.57
N THR A 42 -8.03 -10.55 13.43
CA THR A 42 -8.44 -11.93 13.15
C THR A 42 -7.23 -12.86 13.18
N SER A 43 -7.30 -13.89 14.02
CA SER A 43 -6.22 -14.85 14.21
C SER A 43 -6.28 -15.98 13.18
N ILE A 44 -5.15 -16.25 12.54
CA ILE A 44 -4.96 -17.39 11.64
C ILE A 44 -3.68 -18.11 12.06
N GLY A 45 -3.81 -19.35 12.51
CA GLY A 45 -2.66 -20.16 12.96
C GLY A 45 -1.87 -19.48 14.08
N GLY A 46 -2.56 -18.91 15.07
CA GLY A 46 -1.96 -18.33 16.28
C GLY A 46 -1.42 -16.90 16.16
N LEU A 47 -1.45 -16.31 14.95
CA LEU A 47 -1.04 -14.91 14.73
C LEU A 47 -2.19 -14.12 14.11
N SER A 48 -2.37 -12.86 14.54
CA SER A 48 -3.31 -11.96 13.86
C SER A 48 -2.85 -11.63 12.44
N LEU A 49 -3.78 -11.23 11.57
CA LEU A 49 -3.43 -10.76 10.22
C LEU A 49 -2.43 -9.63 10.28
N PHE A 50 -2.63 -8.67 11.19
CA PHE A 50 -1.70 -7.57 11.38
C PHE A 50 -0.29 -8.05 11.75
N GLN A 51 -0.15 -8.97 12.71
CA GLN A 51 1.15 -9.55 13.06
C GLN A 51 1.81 -10.24 11.86
N ARG A 52 1.03 -10.97 11.05
CA ARG A 52 1.53 -11.61 9.82
C ARG A 52 2.03 -10.58 8.83
N THR A 53 1.25 -9.53 8.58
CA THR A 53 1.65 -8.42 7.70
C THR A 53 2.99 -7.84 8.15
N VAL A 54 3.11 -7.46 9.42
CA VAL A 54 4.33 -6.87 9.98
C VAL A 54 5.53 -7.80 9.88
N LEU A 55 5.38 -9.07 10.28
CA LEU A 55 6.45 -10.05 10.20
C LEU A 55 6.89 -10.35 8.76
N THR A 56 5.95 -10.36 7.82
CA THR A 56 6.27 -10.56 6.40
C THR A 56 7.05 -9.37 5.84
N LEU A 57 6.66 -8.16 6.18
CA LEU A 57 7.39 -6.94 5.80
C LEU A 57 8.81 -6.94 6.38
N GLN A 58 8.95 -7.23 7.66
CA GLN A 58 10.26 -7.32 8.31
C GLN A 58 11.15 -8.37 7.63
N ARG A 59 10.61 -9.59 7.40
CA ARG A 59 11.35 -10.68 6.74
C ARG A 59 11.67 -10.38 5.27
N GLY A 60 10.82 -9.58 4.60
CA GLY A 60 11.04 -9.07 3.25
C GLY A 60 12.05 -7.92 3.18
N GLY A 61 12.63 -7.52 4.33
CA GLY A 61 13.72 -6.54 4.42
C GLY A 61 13.27 -5.09 4.55
N MET A 62 12.01 -4.83 4.95
CA MET A 62 11.62 -3.50 5.40
C MET A 62 12.39 -3.15 6.67
N ARG A 63 12.83 -1.90 6.77
CA ARG A 63 13.65 -1.40 7.90
C ARG A 63 12.87 -0.48 8.83
N GLN A 64 11.71 0.01 8.39
CA GLN A 64 10.84 0.90 9.15
C GLN A 64 9.38 0.63 8.80
N LEU A 65 8.52 0.68 9.79
CA LEU A 65 7.07 0.69 9.62
C LEU A 65 6.47 1.98 10.13
N ILE A 66 5.53 2.53 9.38
CA ILE A 66 4.66 3.61 9.81
C ILE A 66 3.25 3.04 9.78
N VAL A 67 2.55 3.06 10.90
CA VAL A 67 1.20 2.52 11.02
C VAL A 67 0.25 3.66 11.30
N LEU A 68 -0.61 3.98 10.33
CA LEU A 68 -1.74 4.85 10.57
C LEU A 68 -2.84 4.01 11.20
N ALA A 69 -3.26 4.34 12.41
CA ALA A 69 -4.20 3.54 13.18
C ALA A 69 -5.44 4.35 13.55
N GLY A 70 -6.60 3.69 13.49
CA GLY A 70 -7.87 4.23 13.92
C GLY A 70 -8.13 4.03 15.41
N SER A 71 -9.38 3.76 15.76
CA SER A 71 -9.79 3.47 17.15
C SER A 71 -9.22 2.16 17.70
N ASP A 72 -8.64 1.32 16.87
CA ASP A 72 -8.02 0.03 17.20
C ASP A 72 -6.51 0.13 17.51
N GLU A 73 -5.94 1.33 17.56
CA GLU A 73 -4.50 1.56 17.75
C GLU A 73 -3.92 0.79 18.94
N GLU A 74 -4.54 0.90 20.11
CA GLU A 74 -4.03 0.23 21.32
C GLU A 74 -4.13 -1.30 21.22
N LEU A 75 -5.16 -1.82 20.55
CA LEU A 75 -5.31 -3.25 20.31
C LEU A 75 -4.23 -3.77 19.34
N LEU A 76 -3.90 -3.00 18.33
CA LEU A 76 -2.82 -3.32 17.38
C LEU A 76 -1.45 -3.29 18.04
N LYS A 77 -1.17 -2.25 18.86
CA LYS A 77 0.06 -2.17 19.68
C LYS A 77 0.20 -3.39 20.58
N HIS A 78 -0.89 -3.73 21.28
CA HIS A 78 -0.90 -4.88 22.17
C HIS A 78 -0.70 -6.21 21.42
N ALA A 79 -1.29 -6.35 20.24
CA ALA A 79 -1.07 -7.51 19.40
C ALA A 79 0.42 -7.66 19.01
N LEU A 80 1.11 -6.57 18.64
CA LEU A 80 2.54 -6.62 18.33
C LEU A 80 3.41 -6.95 19.56
N ALA A 81 3.04 -6.47 20.74
CA ALA A 81 3.78 -6.75 21.97
C ALA A 81 3.68 -8.24 22.41
N ARG A 82 2.63 -8.94 21.95
CA ARG A 82 2.39 -10.34 22.31
C ARG A 82 2.79 -11.28 21.17
N GLY A 83 3.85 -12.04 21.35
CA GLY A 83 4.16 -13.22 20.53
C GLY A 83 4.83 -12.99 19.18
N ALA A 84 5.01 -11.75 18.72
CA ALA A 84 5.73 -11.46 17.50
C ALA A 84 7.05 -10.74 17.81
N ARG A 85 8.20 -11.34 17.45
CA ARG A 85 9.48 -10.65 17.58
C ARG A 85 9.66 -9.64 16.45
N VAL A 86 9.07 -8.45 16.63
CA VAL A 86 9.27 -7.32 15.74
C VAL A 86 10.53 -6.58 16.19
N THR A 87 11.50 -6.44 15.30
CA THR A 87 12.81 -5.82 15.57
C THR A 87 13.02 -4.50 14.83
N ILE A 88 12.17 -4.20 13.85
CA ILE A 88 12.21 -2.94 13.14
C ILE A 88 11.41 -1.86 13.89
N PRO A 89 11.81 -0.59 13.83
CA PRO A 89 11.06 0.49 14.45
C PRO A 89 9.67 0.62 13.84
N VAL A 90 8.66 0.81 14.70
CA VAL A 90 7.27 1.03 14.33
C VAL A 90 6.85 2.40 14.84
N ARG A 91 6.54 3.32 13.91
CA ARG A 91 5.96 4.61 14.21
C ARG A 91 4.44 4.53 14.11
N TRP A 92 3.76 4.99 15.12
CA TRP A 92 2.29 5.05 15.16
C TRP A 92 1.82 6.48 14.86
N MET A 93 0.84 6.59 13.99
CA MET A 93 0.21 7.85 13.60
C MET A 93 -1.31 7.71 13.74
N PRO A 94 -1.94 8.32 14.76
CA PRO A 94 -3.38 8.26 14.94
C PRO A 94 -4.12 8.97 13.81
N VAL A 95 -5.06 8.31 13.14
CA VAL A 95 -5.83 8.88 12.02
C VAL A 95 -6.63 10.14 12.43
N ARG A 96 -7.00 10.27 13.71
CA ARG A 96 -7.64 11.49 14.24
C ARG A 96 -6.75 12.73 14.14
N GLU A 97 -5.43 12.57 14.21
CA GLU A 97 -4.43 13.65 14.10
C GLU A 97 -3.83 13.73 12.70
N PHE A 98 -3.84 12.62 11.98
CA PHE A 98 -3.31 12.44 10.63
C PHE A 98 -4.39 11.84 9.71
N PRO A 99 -5.43 12.61 9.35
CA PRO A 99 -6.50 12.13 8.47
C PRO A 99 -5.95 11.71 7.10
N LEU A 100 -6.45 10.60 6.57
CA LEU A 100 -5.95 10.03 5.31
C LEU A 100 -6.30 10.86 4.06
N ASP A 101 -7.32 11.71 4.17
CA ASP A 101 -7.77 12.66 3.14
C ASP A 101 -7.10 14.04 3.28
N ASP A 102 -6.34 14.29 4.34
CA ASP A 102 -5.59 15.54 4.52
C ASP A 102 -4.22 15.46 3.79
N PRO A 103 -3.94 16.35 2.82
CA PRO A 103 -2.65 16.41 2.15
C PRO A 103 -1.45 16.56 3.10
N ARG A 104 -1.62 17.27 4.23
CA ARG A 104 -0.55 17.47 5.22
C ARG A 104 -0.09 16.17 5.87
N THR A 105 -0.99 15.20 6.01
CA THR A 105 -0.63 13.85 6.49
C THR A 105 0.40 13.23 5.55
N TRP A 106 0.18 13.33 4.24
CA TRP A 106 1.05 12.75 3.23
C TRP A 106 2.35 13.53 3.06
N GLU A 107 2.32 14.86 3.20
CA GLU A 107 3.53 15.68 3.27
C GLU A 107 4.40 15.28 4.47
N SER A 108 3.79 15.07 5.64
CA SER A 108 4.50 14.57 6.82
C SER A 108 5.10 13.18 6.58
N LEU A 109 4.35 12.27 5.96
CA LEU A 109 4.84 10.93 5.59
C LEU A 109 6.00 11.00 4.60
N ALA A 110 5.93 11.93 3.62
CA ALA A 110 6.99 12.10 2.63
C ALA A 110 8.33 12.48 3.25
N THR A 111 8.33 13.22 4.37
CA THR A 111 9.57 13.58 5.09
C THR A 111 10.24 12.37 5.77
N GLU A 112 9.46 11.35 6.08
CA GLU A 112 9.93 10.12 6.74
C GLU A 112 10.43 9.06 5.74
N VAL A 113 9.98 9.16 4.50
CA VAL A 113 10.31 8.20 3.44
C VAL A 113 11.56 8.62 2.69
N ARG A 114 12.52 7.74 2.63
CA ARG A 114 13.73 7.92 1.80
C ARG A 114 13.64 7.03 0.58
N GLY A 115 13.54 7.64 -0.60
CA GLY A 115 13.42 6.92 -1.87
C GLY A 115 11.99 6.40 -2.12
N PHE A 116 11.69 5.18 -1.72
CA PHE A 116 10.41 4.54 -1.96
C PHE A 116 9.74 4.08 -0.68
N CYS A 117 8.41 4.07 -0.68
CA CYS A 117 7.60 3.41 0.35
C CYS A 117 6.66 2.37 -0.26
N LEU A 118 6.44 1.31 0.50
CA LEU A 118 5.37 0.36 0.25
C LEU A 118 4.15 0.82 1.05
N ILE A 119 2.98 0.87 0.42
CA ILE A 119 1.72 1.19 1.09
C ILE A 119 0.81 -0.03 1.00
N ALA A 120 0.27 -0.46 2.13
CA ALA A 120 -0.63 -1.61 2.23
C ALA A 120 -1.67 -1.41 3.34
N GLY A 121 -2.74 -2.21 3.32
CA GLY A 121 -3.66 -2.31 4.45
C GLY A 121 -3.04 -3.05 5.64
N VAL A 122 -3.43 -2.70 6.86
CA VAL A 122 -2.96 -3.37 8.10
C VAL A 122 -3.28 -4.86 8.17
N GLN A 123 -4.16 -5.35 7.32
CA GLN A 123 -4.59 -6.75 7.22
C GLN A 123 -4.21 -7.41 5.89
N ALA A 124 -3.35 -6.76 5.11
CA ALA A 124 -2.95 -7.27 3.81
C ALA A 124 -2.09 -8.54 3.96
N VAL A 125 -2.38 -9.55 3.16
CA VAL A 125 -1.63 -10.82 3.16
C VAL A 125 -0.84 -10.94 1.86
N PHE A 126 0.45 -11.10 1.98
CA PHE A 126 1.36 -11.27 0.86
C PHE A 126 2.56 -12.15 1.28
N SER A 127 3.28 -12.67 0.30
CA SER A 127 4.47 -13.49 0.56
C SER A 127 5.71 -12.62 0.79
N LYS A 128 6.71 -13.19 1.48
CA LYS A 128 8.04 -12.58 1.63
C LYS A 128 8.69 -12.38 0.25
N GLY A 129 8.58 -13.38 -0.63
CA GLY A 129 9.15 -13.32 -1.98
C GLY A 129 8.61 -12.17 -2.81
N LEU A 130 7.30 -11.84 -2.67
CA LEU A 130 6.74 -10.67 -3.32
C LEU A 130 7.40 -9.37 -2.84
N ILE A 131 7.62 -9.21 -1.53
CA ILE A 131 8.26 -8.01 -0.99
C ILE A 131 9.71 -7.90 -1.47
N GLU A 132 10.46 -8.99 -1.48
CA GLU A 132 11.83 -9.03 -2.01
C GLU A 132 11.87 -8.67 -3.50
N HIS A 133 10.93 -9.20 -4.28
CA HIS A 133 10.80 -8.86 -5.69
C HIS A 133 10.47 -7.38 -5.91
N LEU A 134 9.52 -6.81 -5.15
CA LEU A 134 9.19 -5.40 -5.23
C LEU A 134 10.41 -4.52 -4.93
N ARG A 135 11.21 -4.87 -3.91
CA ARG A 135 12.44 -4.15 -3.58
C ARG A 135 13.47 -4.15 -4.71
N GLN A 136 13.56 -5.24 -5.45
CA GLN A 136 14.47 -5.37 -6.61
C GLN A 136 13.91 -4.69 -7.87
N SER A 137 12.59 -4.47 -7.91
CA SER A 137 11.88 -3.95 -9.08
C SER A 137 11.73 -2.43 -9.10
N VAL A 138 12.00 -1.73 -8.00
CA VAL A 138 11.90 -0.26 -7.94
C VAL A 138 12.83 0.40 -8.94
N ARG A 139 12.35 1.44 -9.60
CA ARG A 139 13.10 2.29 -10.52
C ARG A 139 12.76 3.74 -10.25
N ASP A 140 13.74 4.61 -10.38
CA ASP A 140 13.57 6.03 -10.11
C ASP A 140 12.38 6.63 -10.88
N GLY A 141 11.52 7.32 -10.13
CA GLY A 141 10.34 7.99 -10.67
C GLY A 141 9.16 7.10 -11.06
N GLU A 142 9.29 5.76 -10.97
CA GLU A 142 8.21 4.83 -11.29
C GLU A 142 7.50 4.32 -10.03
N ALA A 143 6.17 4.24 -10.08
CA ALA A 143 5.35 3.54 -9.10
C ALA A 143 5.13 2.08 -9.52
N LEU A 144 4.89 1.19 -8.55
CA LEU A 144 4.50 -0.19 -8.79
C LEU A 144 3.11 -0.44 -8.21
N VAL A 145 2.24 -1.03 -9.02
CA VAL A 145 0.94 -1.54 -8.58
C VAL A 145 0.99 -3.05 -8.61
N VAL A 146 0.68 -3.69 -7.50
CA VAL A 146 0.54 -5.14 -7.45
C VAL A 146 -0.84 -5.51 -7.94
N THR A 147 -0.91 -6.50 -8.83
CA THR A 147 -2.17 -7.03 -9.34
C THR A 147 -2.30 -8.51 -9.04
N ARG A 148 -3.52 -8.99 -9.04
CA ARG A 148 -3.87 -10.40 -8.96
C ARG A 148 -5.04 -10.71 -9.88
N GLU A 149 -5.26 -11.95 -10.18
CA GLU A 149 -6.48 -12.36 -10.87
C GLU A 149 -7.70 -12.20 -9.95
N ALA A 150 -8.80 -11.74 -10.52
CA ALA A 150 -10.07 -11.68 -9.81
C ALA A 150 -10.54 -13.10 -9.53
N GLY A 151 -10.76 -13.42 -8.26
CA GLY A 151 -11.32 -14.71 -7.85
C GLY A 151 -12.84 -14.71 -7.92
N PRO A 152 -13.46 -15.91 -8.01
CA PRO A 152 -14.91 -16.05 -8.09
C PRO A 152 -15.65 -15.57 -6.84
N VAL A 153 -14.96 -15.38 -5.73
CA VAL A 153 -15.53 -15.03 -4.40
C VAL A 153 -15.59 -13.51 -4.19
N GLU A 154 -14.92 -12.71 -5.00
CA GLU A 154 -14.84 -11.25 -4.78
C GLU A 154 -16.18 -10.50 -4.79
N PRO A 155 -17.12 -10.81 -5.69
CA PRO A 155 -18.42 -10.16 -5.69
C PRO A 155 -19.22 -10.42 -4.39
N ALA A 156 -19.03 -11.60 -3.78
CA ALA A 156 -19.74 -12.01 -2.57
C ALA A 156 -19.22 -11.32 -1.29
N LEU A 157 -17.96 -10.88 -1.27
CA LEU A 157 -17.33 -10.24 -0.10
C LEU A 157 -17.54 -8.72 -0.03
N GLY A 158 -18.24 -8.13 -1.00
CA GLY A 158 -18.51 -6.68 -1.01
C GLY A 158 -17.26 -5.81 -1.19
N ARG A 159 -16.07 -6.40 -1.30
CA ARG A 159 -14.80 -5.70 -1.58
C ARG A 159 -14.57 -5.71 -3.09
N ARG A 160 -14.57 -4.53 -3.66
CA ARG A 160 -14.36 -4.37 -5.10
C ARG A 160 -13.01 -3.69 -5.31
N ASN A 161 -11.98 -4.51 -5.48
CA ASN A 161 -10.73 -3.98 -6.00
C ASN A 161 -10.94 -3.59 -7.46
N PRO A 162 -10.48 -2.40 -7.89
CA PRO A 162 -10.68 -1.96 -9.26
C PRO A 162 -9.98 -2.91 -10.23
N ALA A 163 -10.65 -3.23 -11.32
CA ALA A 163 -10.01 -3.86 -12.45
C ALA A 163 -8.98 -2.90 -13.06
N VAL A 164 -7.90 -3.43 -13.60
CA VAL A 164 -6.83 -2.66 -14.21
C VAL A 164 -6.75 -2.92 -15.70
N ALA A 165 -6.65 -1.84 -16.49
CA ALA A 165 -6.28 -1.94 -17.89
C ALA A 165 -4.77 -1.81 -18.01
N LEU A 166 -4.16 -2.74 -18.75
CA LEU A 166 -2.72 -2.82 -18.93
C LEU A 166 -2.34 -2.71 -20.42
N GLN A 167 -1.23 -2.07 -20.66
CA GLN A 167 -0.56 -2.09 -21.95
C GLN A 167 0.94 -2.26 -21.72
N GLU A 168 1.53 -3.30 -22.33
CA GLU A 168 2.97 -3.60 -22.22
C GLU A 168 3.50 -3.63 -20.77
N GLY A 169 2.70 -4.17 -19.83
CA GLY A 169 3.06 -4.26 -18.41
C GLY A 169 2.96 -2.93 -17.63
N ARG A 170 2.40 -1.89 -18.26
CA ARG A 170 2.14 -0.59 -17.62
C ARG A 170 0.65 -0.42 -17.35
N LEU A 171 0.33 0.25 -16.24
CA LEU A 171 -1.03 0.63 -15.91
C LEU A 171 -1.49 1.75 -16.83
N ILE A 172 -2.66 1.57 -17.45
CA ILE A 172 -3.32 2.60 -18.25
C ILE A 172 -4.43 3.27 -17.43
N SER A 173 -5.28 2.47 -16.80
CA SER A 173 -6.40 3.00 -16.02
C SER A 173 -6.91 2.00 -14.99
N PHE A 174 -7.67 2.51 -14.02
CA PHE A 174 -8.49 1.71 -13.11
C PHE A 174 -9.95 1.77 -13.54
N HIS A 175 -10.62 0.63 -13.50
CA HIS A 175 -12.05 0.52 -13.79
C HIS A 175 -12.84 0.17 -12.53
N ASN A 176 -13.90 0.91 -12.26
CA ASN A 176 -14.74 0.69 -11.07
C ASN A 176 -15.65 -0.54 -11.17
N HIS A 177 -15.70 -1.19 -12.33
CA HIS A 177 -16.47 -2.43 -12.47
C HIS A 177 -15.68 -3.58 -11.84
N PRO A 178 -16.38 -4.48 -11.10
CA PRO A 178 -15.75 -5.70 -10.61
C PRO A 178 -15.19 -6.44 -11.83
N GLY A 179 -13.91 -6.80 -11.75
CA GLY A 179 -13.32 -7.67 -12.77
C GLY A 179 -14.16 -8.94 -12.90
N GLN A 180 -14.48 -9.32 -14.12
CA GLN A 180 -14.99 -10.66 -14.39
C GLN A 180 -13.87 -11.66 -14.07
N GLU A 181 -14.23 -12.90 -13.79
CA GLU A 181 -13.26 -13.98 -13.57
C GLU A 181 -12.19 -13.98 -14.67
N GLY A 182 -10.92 -14.02 -14.27
CA GLY A 182 -9.77 -13.90 -15.19
C GLY A 182 -9.27 -12.48 -15.47
N HIS A 183 -9.96 -11.43 -15.03
CA HIS A 183 -9.42 -10.07 -15.13
C HIS A 183 -8.39 -9.77 -14.05
N GLN A 184 -7.42 -8.93 -14.39
CA GLN A 184 -6.48 -8.40 -13.42
C GLN A 184 -7.16 -7.32 -12.58
N VAL A 185 -7.03 -7.43 -11.26
CA VAL A 185 -7.50 -6.43 -10.30
C VAL A 185 -6.34 -5.93 -9.46
N ALA A 186 -6.38 -4.67 -9.04
CA ALA A 186 -5.36 -4.13 -8.16
C ALA A 186 -5.41 -4.84 -6.80
N ALA A 187 -4.28 -5.28 -6.29
CA ALA A 187 -4.15 -5.70 -4.91
C ALA A 187 -3.97 -4.47 -4.00
N ASP A 188 -4.30 -4.63 -2.70
CA ASP A 188 -4.12 -3.57 -1.70
C ASP A 188 -2.64 -3.41 -1.31
N LEU A 189 -1.78 -3.28 -2.31
CA LEU A 189 -0.34 -3.17 -2.17
C LEU A 189 0.24 -2.38 -3.34
N VAL A 190 0.89 -1.26 -3.02
CA VAL A 190 1.56 -0.41 -4.01
C VAL A 190 2.92 0.02 -3.49
N VAL A 191 3.83 0.36 -4.42
CA VAL A 191 5.10 1.01 -4.11
C VAL A 191 5.14 2.36 -4.79
N LEU A 192 5.38 3.40 -4.02
CA LEU A 192 5.45 4.77 -4.50
C LEU A 192 6.81 5.40 -4.20
N PRO A 193 7.39 6.18 -5.12
CA PRO A 193 8.49 7.07 -4.78
C PRO A 193 8.00 8.18 -3.84
N ALA A 194 8.84 8.60 -2.89
CA ALA A 194 8.51 9.65 -1.92
C ALA A 194 8.03 10.95 -2.58
N SER A 195 8.54 11.27 -3.78
CA SER A 195 8.14 12.44 -4.55
C SER A 195 6.66 12.46 -4.96
N ILE A 196 6.00 11.31 -5.03
CA ILE A 196 4.56 11.21 -5.33
C ILE A 196 3.71 11.55 -4.09
N LEU A 197 4.22 11.29 -2.90
CA LEU A 197 3.51 11.60 -1.64
C LEU A 197 3.35 13.11 -1.41
N THR A 198 4.23 13.91 -2.00
CA THR A 198 4.15 15.36 -1.91
C THR A 198 3.39 15.87 -3.12
N PRO A 199 2.16 16.40 -2.97
CA PRO A 199 1.44 16.99 -4.10
C PRO A 199 2.28 18.15 -4.66
N PRO A 200 2.39 18.28 -5.99
CA PRO A 200 3.09 19.42 -6.58
C PRO A 200 2.39 20.71 -6.13
N ASN A 201 3.17 21.70 -5.69
CA ASN A 201 2.70 23.01 -5.25
C ASN A 201 1.74 23.59 -6.28
N GLY A 202 0.47 23.79 -5.90
CA GLY A 202 -0.58 24.32 -6.77
C GLY A 202 -1.64 23.32 -7.24
N ALA A 203 -1.54 22.02 -6.94
CA ALA A 203 -2.51 21.01 -7.35
C ALA A 203 -3.70 20.85 -6.37
N ALA A 204 -4.08 21.91 -5.67
CA ALA A 204 -5.21 21.89 -4.73
C ALA A 204 -6.60 21.85 -5.40
N ALA A 205 -6.68 21.83 -6.74
CA ALA A 205 -7.97 21.76 -7.44
C ALA A 205 -7.93 20.70 -8.53
N SER A 206 -8.77 19.69 -8.43
CA SER A 206 -9.06 18.80 -9.56
C SER A 206 -9.58 19.61 -10.74
N PRO A 207 -9.08 19.40 -11.97
CA PRO A 207 -9.59 20.12 -13.14
C PRO A 207 -11.06 19.79 -13.48
N SER A 208 -11.68 18.84 -12.82
CA SER A 208 -13.04 18.39 -13.13
C SER A 208 -14.15 19.00 -12.29
N GLY A 209 -13.87 19.90 -11.32
CA GLY A 209 -14.92 20.58 -10.55
C GLY A 209 -15.92 19.67 -9.80
N ALA A 210 -15.79 18.37 -9.86
CA ALA A 210 -16.62 17.43 -9.12
C ALA A 210 -16.16 17.41 -7.65
N ALA A 211 -17.07 17.75 -6.73
CA ALA A 211 -16.85 17.61 -5.31
C ALA A 211 -16.53 16.14 -4.99
N GLU A 212 -15.38 15.94 -4.38
CA GLU A 212 -14.92 14.59 -4.06
C GLU A 212 -15.67 14.02 -2.86
N PRO A 213 -15.93 12.71 -2.86
CA PRO A 213 -16.42 12.06 -1.66
C PRO A 213 -15.38 12.23 -0.54
N ALA A 214 -15.77 12.85 0.57
CA ALA A 214 -14.93 12.99 1.74
C ALA A 214 -14.43 11.63 2.21
N GLY A 215 -13.12 11.52 2.49
CA GLY A 215 -12.49 10.33 3.04
C GLY A 215 -11.82 9.40 2.02
N MET A 216 -11.65 9.81 0.77
CA MET A 216 -10.91 9.02 -0.22
C MET A 216 -9.40 9.20 -0.05
N ILE A 217 -8.69 8.08 0.06
CA ILE A 217 -7.22 8.07 0.10
C ILE A 217 -6.67 8.53 -1.25
N PRO A 218 -5.75 9.50 -1.30
CA PRO A 218 -5.29 10.10 -2.56
C PRO A 218 -4.42 9.19 -3.43
N VAL A 219 -4.02 8.01 -2.92
CA VAL A 219 -3.13 7.06 -3.60
C VAL A 219 -3.61 6.71 -5.01
N ARG A 220 -4.90 6.42 -5.17
CA ARG A 220 -5.46 6.07 -6.48
C ARG A 220 -5.26 7.19 -7.50
N ARG A 221 -5.51 8.43 -7.14
CA ARG A 221 -5.33 9.59 -8.03
C ARG A 221 -3.88 9.80 -8.43
N TRP A 222 -2.97 9.64 -7.47
CA TRP A 222 -1.54 9.74 -7.78
C TRP A 222 -1.14 8.69 -8.80
N LEU A 223 -1.63 7.46 -8.64
CA LEU A 223 -1.38 6.39 -9.59
C LEU A 223 -2.04 6.66 -10.96
N GLU A 224 -3.28 7.16 -11.00
CA GLU A 224 -3.95 7.53 -12.25
C GLU A 224 -3.19 8.64 -12.99
N ARG A 225 -2.72 9.66 -12.29
CA ARG A 225 -1.87 10.71 -12.87
C ARG A 225 -0.55 10.16 -13.37
N ALA A 226 0.15 9.38 -12.56
CA ALA A 226 1.41 8.76 -12.94
C ALA A 226 1.24 7.76 -14.11
N ALA A 227 0.08 7.10 -14.21
CA ALA A 227 -0.24 6.20 -15.32
C ALA A 227 -0.35 6.95 -16.66
N VAL A 228 -1.00 8.13 -16.67
CA VAL A 228 -1.06 9.00 -17.87
C VAL A 228 0.34 9.37 -18.35
N GLU A 229 1.28 9.52 -17.43
CA GLU A 229 2.69 9.83 -17.74
C GLU A 229 3.52 8.56 -18.03
N GLY A 230 2.90 7.38 -18.08
CA GLY A 230 3.57 6.10 -18.31
C GLY A 230 4.51 5.66 -17.19
N ARG A 231 4.37 6.22 -15.98
CA ARG A 231 5.25 5.98 -14.84
C ARG A 231 4.72 4.96 -13.83
N VAL A 232 3.76 4.12 -14.21
CA VAL A 232 3.24 3.06 -13.34
C VAL A 232 3.43 1.71 -14.01
N ARG A 233 4.25 0.87 -13.39
CA ARG A 233 4.40 -0.54 -13.78
C ARG A 233 3.55 -1.45 -12.92
N VAL A 234 3.23 -2.60 -13.46
CA VAL A 234 2.42 -3.61 -12.79
C VAL A 234 3.25 -4.85 -12.46
N VAL A 235 3.02 -5.40 -11.29
CA VAL A 235 3.63 -6.64 -10.81
C VAL A 235 2.53 -7.62 -10.43
N ALA A 236 2.53 -8.81 -11.05
CA ALA A 236 1.55 -9.85 -10.75
C ALA A 236 1.90 -10.57 -9.43
N ALA A 237 0.97 -10.62 -8.48
CA ALA A 237 1.17 -11.29 -7.20
C ALA A 237 1.35 -12.82 -7.35
N ALA A 238 0.66 -13.44 -8.31
CA ALA A 238 0.71 -14.89 -8.53
C ALA A 238 2.11 -15.42 -8.90
N ALA A 239 2.96 -14.59 -9.51
CA ALA A 239 4.32 -14.98 -9.87
C ALA A 239 5.24 -15.26 -8.65
N HIS A 240 4.79 -14.93 -7.43
CA HIS A 240 5.59 -14.97 -6.21
C HIS A 240 4.91 -15.74 -5.06
N ALA A 241 3.89 -16.54 -5.38
CA ALA A 241 3.21 -17.45 -4.44
C ALA A 241 4.00 -18.78 -4.40
N GLY A 242 5.16 -18.77 -3.78
CA GLY A 242 6.00 -19.93 -3.54
C GLY A 242 6.46 -20.00 -2.09
#